data_8a1f9ebc7d6d8633cc400bcc9d82efb6
#
_entry.id   8a1f9ebc7d6d8633cc400bcc9d82efb6
#
_cell.length_a   1.000
_cell.length_b   1.000
_cell.length_c   1.000
_cell.angle_alpha   90.00
_cell.angle_beta   90.00
_cell.angle_gamma   90.00
#
_symmetry.space_group_name_H-M   'P 1'
#
loop_
_entity.id
_entity.type
_entity.pdbx_description
1 polymer ?
#
loop_
_entity_poly.entity_id
_entity_poly.type
_entity_poly.pdbx_seq_one_letter_code
_entity_poly.pdbx_strand_id
1 'polypeptide(L)'
;MKKKGFFVVILIATMFVGVQSTIVTACTGFTASNETMVLVGNNEDLSLLAEPQLRIYPPSGNSHGAVVFYCKWPFPFDTGVYSAFGGMNDQGLFFDIYSTPYLAPTNPLHKPTYNNDIFAYCIRACATVSEVVDVFNSYYISYMDEIQGFFVDKTGQAAIIEGDDVVYKSGSYQVVTNFLQSHPELGNYPCWRYETTVEMLEGMTEPSVDYFRDICEAVHMDGIHLSSFMLDTIYSYVCDLSQGVMYLNFFHDYSRFIEIRLPDIFEQGYQNYDVAALFANDSMHNPNKPETVTGSTSGRIHNEYVYSTIGTDDDGDPLFYWFDWGDGTDSGWIGYYPSGEECSASHVWTEEGTFEIQVKSKDIYGQESEWSDPFAVTMPKNKVIHTYSLIPQILENYPRLFLMLQQLMGLQ
;
A
#
# COMPACT_ATOMS: atom_id res chain seq x y z
N MET A 1 53.81 -0.61 -44.47
CA MET A 1 53.61 -0.80 -43.02
C MET A 1 52.21 -0.31 -42.67
N LYS A 2 51.27 -1.22 -42.43
CA LYS A 2 49.87 -0.93 -42.10
C LYS A 2 49.75 -0.66 -40.59
N LYS A 3 49.37 0.54 -40.20
CA LYS A 3 48.97 0.82 -38.79
C LYS A 3 47.53 0.41 -38.61
N LYS A 4 47.30 -0.63 -37.83
CA LYS A 4 45.98 -1.01 -37.34
C LYS A 4 45.59 -0.09 -36.16
N GLY A 5 44.56 0.72 -36.33
CA GLY A 5 43.95 1.45 -35.24
C GLY A 5 43.17 0.49 -34.35
N PHE A 6 43.52 0.47 -33.06
CA PHE A 6 42.80 -0.25 -32.03
C PHE A 6 41.67 0.65 -31.53
N PHE A 7 40.43 0.31 -31.84
CA PHE A 7 39.27 0.90 -31.16
C PHE A 7 39.08 0.21 -29.84
N VAL A 8 39.33 0.91 -28.74
CA VAL A 8 38.99 0.48 -27.38
C VAL A 8 37.54 0.88 -27.17
N VAL A 9 36.63 -0.08 -27.19
CA VAL A 9 35.25 0.09 -26.73
C VAL A 9 35.29 -0.04 -25.21
N ILE A 10 35.18 1.08 -24.52
CA ILE A 10 34.96 1.09 -23.07
C ILE A 10 33.50 0.76 -22.86
N LEU A 11 33.23 -0.48 -22.47
CA LEU A 11 31.93 -0.90 -21.97
C LEU A 11 31.80 -0.36 -20.55
N ILE A 12 31.09 0.76 -20.38
CA ILE A 12 30.66 1.23 -19.06
C ILE A 12 29.50 0.31 -18.65
N ALA A 13 29.82 -0.74 -17.94
CA ALA A 13 28.83 -1.49 -17.18
C ALA A 13 28.38 -0.59 -16.00
N THR A 14 27.32 0.16 -16.19
CA THR A 14 26.57 0.72 -15.08
C THR A 14 26.02 -0.46 -14.27
N MET A 15 26.68 -0.78 -13.16
CA MET A 15 26.07 -1.58 -12.10
C MET A 15 24.85 -0.76 -11.61
N PHE A 16 23.68 -1.10 -12.09
CA PHE A 16 22.47 -0.89 -11.34
C PHE A 16 22.59 -1.78 -10.09
N VAL A 17 23.10 -1.21 -9.00
CA VAL A 17 22.78 -1.70 -7.69
C VAL A 17 21.31 -1.39 -7.56
N GLY A 18 20.47 -2.38 -7.84
CA GLY A 18 19.06 -2.35 -7.50
C GLY A 18 19.00 -2.20 -5.98
N VAL A 19 18.76 -0.98 -5.51
CA VAL A 19 18.17 -0.81 -4.19
C VAL A 19 16.79 -1.44 -4.35
N GLN A 20 16.66 -2.70 -3.94
CA GLN A 20 15.35 -3.25 -3.62
C GLN A 20 14.85 -2.40 -2.48
N SER A 21 14.03 -1.40 -2.79
CA SER A 21 13.19 -0.76 -1.79
C SER A 21 12.20 -1.85 -1.36
N THR A 22 12.54 -2.56 -0.30
CA THR A 22 11.56 -3.32 0.45
C THR A 22 10.44 -2.35 0.78
N ILE A 23 9.25 -2.64 0.31
CA ILE A 23 8.05 -1.88 0.69
C ILE A 23 7.88 -2.18 2.18
N VAL A 24 8.30 -1.25 3.01
CA VAL A 24 8.12 -1.35 4.45
C VAL A 24 6.66 -1.00 4.74
N THR A 25 5.79 -2.01 4.77
CA THR A 25 4.53 -1.88 5.51
C THR A 25 4.90 -1.87 6.98
N ALA A 26 4.31 -1.00 7.75
CA ALA A 26 4.80 -0.68 9.09
C ALA A 26 3.70 -0.94 10.14
N CYS A 27 3.27 -2.19 10.36
CA CYS A 27 2.21 -2.55 11.29
C CYS A 27 2.73 -2.76 12.72
N THR A 28 1.83 -2.69 13.71
CA THR A 28 2.14 -2.94 15.12
C THR A 28 1.03 -3.77 15.75
N GLY A 29 1.38 -4.93 16.29
CA GLY A 29 0.46 -5.79 17.04
C GLY A 29 0.98 -6.09 18.43
N PHE A 30 0.05 -6.26 19.37
CA PHE A 30 0.41 -6.56 20.74
C PHE A 30 -0.75 -7.26 21.48
N THR A 31 -0.40 -8.06 22.48
CA THR A 31 -1.37 -8.73 23.33
C THR A 31 -0.95 -8.69 24.79
N ALA A 32 -1.94 -8.60 25.67
CA ALA A 32 -1.79 -8.90 27.07
C ALA A 32 -3.06 -9.55 27.61
N SER A 33 -2.91 -10.26 28.72
CA SER A 33 -4.00 -11.01 29.34
C SER A 33 -3.91 -11.02 30.85
N ASN A 34 -5.07 -11.11 31.49
CA ASN A 34 -5.22 -11.46 32.90
C ASN A 34 -6.14 -12.69 33.06
N GLU A 35 -6.62 -13.00 34.27
CA GLU A 35 -7.45 -14.19 34.52
C GLU A 35 -8.80 -14.18 33.79
N THR A 36 -9.30 -13.02 33.37
CA THR A 36 -10.67 -12.83 32.84
C THR A 36 -10.73 -12.28 31.43
N MET A 37 -9.63 -11.73 30.93
CA MET A 37 -9.60 -10.98 29.68
C MET A 37 -8.33 -11.28 28.90
N VAL A 38 -8.49 -11.47 27.59
CA VAL A 38 -7.38 -11.54 26.61
C VAL A 38 -7.64 -10.49 25.54
N LEU A 39 -6.78 -9.49 25.49
CA LEU A 39 -6.86 -8.40 24.53
C LEU A 39 -5.74 -8.49 23.50
N VAL A 40 -6.07 -8.15 22.28
CA VAL A 40 -5.11 -7.93 21.20
C VAL A 40 -5.38 -6.57 20.59
N GLY A 41 -4.35 -5.73 20.46
CA GLY A 41 -4.40 -4.47 19.71
C GLY A 41 -3.59 -4.57 18.44
N ASN A 42 -4.03 -3.91 17.38
CA ASN A 42 -3.34 -3.85 16.10
C ASN A 42 -3.51 -2.50 15.40
N ASN A 43 -2.42 -1.99 14.82
CA ASN A 43 -2.40 -0.90 13.84
C ASN A 43 -2.01 -1.48 12.48
N GLU A 44 -2.80 -1.15 11.47
CA GLU A 44 -2.54 -1.52 10.08
C GLU A 44 -2.00 -0.32 9.32
N ASP A 45 -0.70 -0.32 9.08
CA ASP A 45 0.01 0.77 8.41
C ASP A 45 0.19 0.42 6.93
N LEU A 46 -0.70 0.90 6.09
CA LEU A 46 -0.76 0.63 4.67
C LEU A 46 -0.95 1.93 3.87
N SER A 47 -1.05 1.81 2.56
CA SER A 47 -1.62 2.86 1.73
C SER A 47 -3.15 2.79 1.77
N LEU A 48 -3.83 3.94 1.82
CA LEU A 48 -5.30 4.01 1.64
C LEU A 48 -5.77 3.42 0.28
N LEU A 49 -4.86 3.31 -0.69
CA LEU A 49 -5.11 2.63 -1.97
C LEU A 49 -5.22 1.10 -1.83
N ALA A 50 -4.92 0.55 -0.65
CA ALA A 50 -5.09 -0.89 -0.37
C ALA A 50 -6.56 -1.32 -0.30
N GLU A 51 -7.49 -0.38 -0.27
CA GLU A 51 -8.95 -0.61 -0.26
C GLU A 51 -9.35 -1.67 0.79
N PRO A 52 -9.13 -1.43 2.10
CA PRO A 52 -9.37 -2.43 3.11
C PRO A 52 -10.85 -2.83 3.17
N GLN A 53 -11.09 -4.13 3.15
CA GLN A 53 -12.42 -4.74 3.27
C GLN A 53 -12.52 -5.53 4.56
N LEU A 54 -13.66 -5.45 5.22
CA LEU A 54 -14.01 -6.29 6.36
C LEU A 54 -15.01 -7.36 5.90
N ARG A 55 -14.59 -8.62 5.89
CA ARG A 55 -15.43 -9.75 5.46
C ARG A 55 -15.90 -10.56 6.65
N ILE A 56 -17.20 -10.77 6.70
CA ILE A 56 -17.89 -11.54 7.74
C ILE A 56 -18.24 -12.91 7.18
N TYR A 57 -17.72 -13.95 7.81
CA TYR A 57 -17.97 -15.33 7.48
C TYR A 57 -18.71 -16.02 8.62
N PRO A 58 -20.03 -16.24 8.55
CA PRO A 58 -20.72 -17.04 9.54
C PRO A 58 -20.15 -18.45 9.65
N PRO A 59 -20.27 -19.11 10.82
CA PRO A 59 -19.87 -20.50 10.97
C PRO A 59 -20.65 -21.39 9.98
N SER A 60 -19.98 -22.36 9.34
CA SER A 60 -20.59 -23.23 8.34
C SER A 60 -19.88 -24.58 8.30
N GLY A 61 -20.64 -25.67 8.49
CA GLY A 61 -20.08 -27.00 8.54
C GLY A 61 -19.02 -27.12 9.65
N ASN A 62 -17.78 -27.44 9.25
CA ASN A 62 -16.64 -27.55 10.17
C ASN A 62 -15.79 -26.25 10.21
N SER A 63 -16.22 -25.19 9.55
CA SER A 63 -15.51 -23.92 9.53
C SER A 63 -16.04 -22.97 10.59
N HIS A 64 -15.14 -22.41 11.39
CA HIS A 64 -15.47 -21.40 12.40
C HIS A 64 -16.01 -20.13 11.75
N GLY A 65 -16.88 -19.40 12.44
CA GLY A 65 -17.26 -18.05 12.09
C GLY A 65 -16.06 -17.11 12.26
N ALA A 66 -15.87 -16.15 11.33
CA ALA A 66 -14.74 -15.23 11.42
C ALA A 66 -15.06 -13.86 10.84
N VAL A 67 -14.42 -12.83 11.40
CA VAL A 67 -14.34 -11.47 10.89
C VAL A 67 -12.91 -11.24 10.46
N VAL A 68 -12.70 -10.94 9.17
CA VAL A 68 -11.36 -10.93 8.56
C VAL A 68 -11.19 -9.70 7.68
N PHE A 69 -10.11 -8.97 7.90
CA PHE A 69 -9.68 -7.89 7.03
C PHE A 69 -9.00 -8.46 5.79
N TYR A 70 -9.34 -7.90 4.63
CA TYR A 70 -8.73 -8.17 3.36
C TYR A 70 -8.27 -6.87 2.73
N CYS A 71 -7.04 -6.83 2.24
CA CYS A 71 -6.51 -5.70 1.51
C CYS A 71 -6.03 -6.14 0.12
N LYS A 72 -6.14 -5.23 -0.85
CA LYS A 72 -5.40 -5.35 -2.09
C LYS A 72 -3.93 -5.10 -1.76
N TRP A 73 -3.06 -5.91 -2.34
CA TRP A 73 -1.63 -5.65 -2.27
C TRP A 73 -1.33 -4.38 -3.08
N PRO A 74 -0.98 -3.24 -2.43
CA PRO A 74 -0.69 -2.04 -3.16
C PRO A 74 0.72 -2.11 -3.72
N PHE A 75 0.82 -1.83 -5.01
CA PHE A 75 2.00 -1.31 -5.69
C PHE A 75 3.37 -2.02 -5.49
N PRO A 76 4.12 -2.28 -6.58
CA PRO A 76 3.81 -1.86 -7.96
C PRO A 76 2.93 -2.87 -8.73
N PHE A 77 2.42 -3.88 -8.07
CA PHE A 77 1.68 -4.98 -8.67
C PHE A 77 0.25 -5.01 -8.15
N ASP A 78 -0.61 -4.08 -8.61
CA ASP A 78 -2.05 -4.27 -8.43
C ASP A 78 -2.48 -5.54 -9.16
N THR A 79 -2.46 -6.65 -8.45
CA THR A 79 -2.92 -7.94 -8.97
C THR A 79 -4.44 -8.03 -8.98
N GLY A 80 -5.15 -7.05 -8.41
CA GLY A 80 -6.59 -7.12 -8.15
C GLY A 80 -6.98 -8.22 -7.16
N VAL A 81 -6.01 -8.88 -6.53
CA VAL A 81 -6.23 -9.98 -5.59
C VAL A 81 -6.22 -9.44 -4.15
N TYR A 82 -7.28 -9.77 -3.42
CA TYR A 82 -7.36 -9.50 -1.99
C TYR A 82 -6.80 -10.68 -1.21
N SER A 83 -5.92 -10.40 -0.26
CA SER A 83 -5.38 -11.37 0.71
C SER A 83 -5.88 -11.08 2.11
N ALA A 84 -5.98 -12.09 2.97
CA ALA A 84 -6.31 -11.92 4.38
C ALA A 84 -5.14 -11.28 5.12
N PHE A 85 -5.40 -10.20 5.84
CA PHE A 85 -4.39 -9.45 6.59
C PHE A 85 -4.49 -9.69 8.08
N GLY A 86 -5.69 -9.66 8.66
CA GLY A 86 -5.90 -9.86 10.09
C GLY A 86 -7.35 -10.19 10.42
N GLY A 87 -7.63 -10.53 11.68
CA GLY A 87 -9.00 -10.77 12.14
C GLY A 87 -9.10 -11.73 13.31
N MET A 88 -10.35 -12.08 13.65
CA MET A 88 -10.63 -13.02 14.73
C MET A 88 -11.78 -13.97 14.39
N ASN A 89 -11.83 -15.14 15.05
CA ASN A 89 -12.91 -16.10 14.91
C ASN A 89 -13.76 -16.27 16.18
N ASP A 90 -14.85 -17.03 16.04
CA ASP A 90 -15.80 -17.31 17.13
C ASP A 90 -15.25 -18.26 18.21
N GLN A 91 -14.07 -18.83 18.03
CA GLN A 91 -13.36 -19.61 19.02
C GLN A 91 -12.44 -18.75 19.88
N GLY A 92 -12.26 -17.46 19.52
CA GLY A 92 -11.35 -16.52 20.15
C GLY A 92 -9.90 -16.71 19.70
N LEU A 93 -9.70 -17.16 18.46
CA LEU A 93 -8.41 -17.10 17.79
C LEU A 93 -8.31 -15.80 17.01
N PHE A 94 -7.20 -15.10 17.15
CA PHE A 94 -6.80 -13.91 16.41
C PHE A 94 -5.61 -14.23 15.53
N PHE A 95 -5.51 -13.56 14.38
CA PHE A 95 -4.28 -13.48 13.60
C PHE A 95 -4.10 -12.10 12.99
N ASP A 96 -2.84 -11.77 12.67
CA ASP A 96 -2.47 -10.67 11.81
C ASP A 96 -1.12 -10.95 11.15
N ILE A 97 -0.80 -10.24 10.04
CA ILE A 97 0.45 -10.41 9.28
C ILE A 97 1.26 -9.12 9.28
N TYR A 98 2.59 -9.25 9.30
CA TYR A 98 3.52 -8.12 9.34
C TYR A 98 4.61 -8.35 8.31
N SER A 99 4.91 -7.32 7.50
CA SER A 99 6.07 -7.38 6.61
C SER A 99 7.36 -7.38 7.41
N THR A 100 8.35 -8.13 6.92
CA THR A 100 9.65 -8.29 7.56
C THR A 100 10.78 -8.12 6.54
N PRO A 101 12.03 -7.94 7.01
CA PRO A 101 13.18 -8.19 6.17
C PRO A 101 13.16 -9.61 5.58
N TYR A 102 13.70 -9.75 4.38
CA TYR A 102 13.73 -11.03 3.69
C TYR A 102 14.47 -12.12 4.51
N LEU A 103 13.78 -13.23 4.75
CA LEU A 103 14.31 -14.46 5.33
C LEU A 103 14.08 -15.60 4.34
N ALA A 104 15.16 -16.17 3.80
CA ALA A 104 15.04 -17.24 2.80
C ALA A 104 14.25 -18.44 3.35
N PRO A 105 13.12 -18.81 2.74
CA PRO A 105 12.33 -19.94 3.21
C PRO A 105 13.09 -21.24 2.97
N THR A 106 13.04 -22.15 3.94
CA THR A 106 13.70 -23.45 3.86
C THR A 106 12.69 -24.59 3.89
N ASN A 107 13.02 -25.72 3.30
CA ASN A 107 12.20 -26.92 3.38
C ASN A 107 13.06 -28.18 3.56
N PRO A 108 13.86 -28.26 4.63
CA PRO A 108 14.78 -29.39 4.86
C PRO A 108 14.02 -30.70 5.09
N LEU A 109 12.79 -30.67 5.56
CA LEU A 109 11.96 -31.84 5.82
C LEU A 109 11.10 -32.27 4.63
N HIS A 110 11.23 -31.59 3.48
CA HIS A 110 10.42 -31.86 2.27
C HIS A 110 8.92 -31.87 2.53
N LYS A 111 8.43 -30.95 3.36
CA LYS A 111 6.99 -30.78 3.62
C LYS A 111 6.23 -30.46 2.31
N PRO A 112 4.99 -30.90 2.15
CA PRO A 112 4.18 -30.52 1.00
C PRO A 112 3.95 -29.01 0.99
N THR A 113 4.02 -28.40 -0.21
CA THR A 113 3.79 -26.97 -0.37
C THR A 113 2.31 -26.65 -0.20
N TYR A 114 2.01 -25.63 0.60
CA TYR A 114 0.69 -25.03 0.68
C TYR A 114 0.58 -23.85 -0.29
N ASN A 115 -0.34 -23.93 -1.25
CA ASN A 115 -0.42 -22.95 -2.36
C ASN A 115 -1.59 -21.96 -2.21
N ASN A 116 -2.38 -22.05 -1.15
CA ASN A 116 -3.47 -21.13 -0.87
C ASN A 116 -3.10 -20.18 0.29
N ASP A 117 -4.01 -19.27 0.63
CA ASP A 117 -3.86 -18.41 1.79
C ASP A 117 -3.97 -19.23 3.08
N ILE A 118 -2.82 -19.43 3.77
CA ILE A 118 -2.76 -20.25 4.98
C ILE A 118 -3.38 -19.52 6.17
N PHE A 119 -3.33 -18.18 6.19
CA PHE A 119 -3.91 -17.38 7.25
C PHE A 119 -5.44 -17.45 7.22
N ALA A 120 -6.03 -17.27 6.01
CA ALA A 120 -7.45 -17.46 5.78
C ALA A 120 -7.92 -18.89 6.10
N TYR A 121 -7.07 -19.90 5.89
CA TYR A 121 -7.35 -21.27 6.31
C TYR A 121 -7.35 -21.40 7.83
N CYS A 122 -6.27 -20.97 8.51
CA CYS A 122 -6.11 -21.13 9.95
C CYS A 122 -7.23 -20.45 10.74
N ILE A 123 -7.60 -19.23 10.38
CA ILE A 123 -8.67 -18.52 11.09
C ILE A 123 -10.04 -19.21 10.97
N ARG A 124 -10.26 -19.99 9.93
CA ARG A 124 -11.51 -20.72 9.69
C ARG A 124 -11.47 -22.17 10.18
N ALA A 125 -10.30 -22.73 10.47
CA ALA A 125 -10.12 -24.15 10.79
C ALA A 125 -9.58 -24.39 12.21
N CYS A 126 -8.86 -23.43 12.81
CA CYS A 126 -8.21 -23.57 14.10
C CYS A 126 -8.91 -22.76 15.19
N ALA A 127 -8.82 -23.24 16.43
CA ALA A 127 -9.34 -22.58 17.63
C ALA A 127 -8.21 -22.09 18.57
N THR A 128 -7.00 -22.61 18.42
CA THR A 128 -5.87 -22.38 19.31
C THR A 128 -4.56 -22.11 18.56
N VAL A 129 -3.66 -21.41 19.22
CA VAL A 129 -2.29 -21.18 18.70
C VAL A 129 -1.55 -22.51 18.43
N SER A 130 -1.76 -23.53 19.26
CA SER A 130 -1.14 -24.84 19.06
C SER A 130 -1.60 -25.50 17.75
N GLU A 131 -2.90 -25.45 17.43
CA GLU A 131 -3.45 -25.98 16.17
C GLU A 131 -2.88 -25.22 14.96
N VAL A 132 -2.73 -23.90 15.07
CA VAL A 132 -2.09 -23.09 14.01
C VAL A 132 -0.64 -23.51 13.78
N VAL A 133 0.16 -23.65 14.85
CA VAL A 133 1.55 -24.09 14.74
C VAL A 133 1.64 -25.50 14.13
N ASP A 134 0.73 -26.40 14.45
CA ASP A 134 0.66 -27.73 13.85
C ASP A 134 0.39 -27.67 12.33
N VAL A 135 -0.45 -26.74 11.88
CA VAL A 135 -0.69 -26.48 10.44
C VAL A 135 0.59 -26.00 9.77
N PHE A 136 1.25 -24.97 10.30
CA PHE A 136 2.50 -24.43 9.75
C PHE A 136 3.64 -25.48 9.78
N ASN A 137 3.68 -26.33 10.79
CA ASN A 137 4.61 -27.45 10.84
C ASN A 137 4.35 -28.54 9.78
N SER A 138 3.11 -28.65 9.30
CA SER A 138 2.70 -29.67 8.33
C SER A 138 2.99 -29.29 6.88
N TYR A 139 3.19 -28.02 6.58
CA TYR A 139 3.34 -27.50 5.22
C TYR A 139 4.57 -26.64 5.06
N TYR A 140 5.08 -26.56 3.83
CA TYR A 140 6.02 -25.55 3.38
C TYR A 140 5.24 -24.39 2.73
N ILE A 141 5.48 -23.16 3.20
CA ILE A 141 4.81 -21.95 2.74
C ILE A 141 5.85 -21.02 2.14
N SER A 142 5.92 -21.00 0.80
CA SER A 142 7.00 -20.31 0.08
C SER A 142 6.94 -18.79 0.12
N TYR A 143 5.80 -18.21 0.47
CA TYR A 143 5.60 -16.75 0.53
C TYR A 143 5.78 -16.16 1.95
N MET A 144 6.33 -16.95 2.89
CA MET A 144 6.70 -16.45 4.24
C MET A 144 8.12 -15.83 4.27
N ASP A 145 8.64 -15.42 3.13
CA ASP A 145 10.01 -14.91 3.00
C ASP A 145 10.15 -13.42 3.38
N GLU A 146 9.07 -12.65 3.34
CA GLU A 146 9.03 -11.23 3.70
C GLU A 146 7.86 -10.88 4.64
N ILE A 147 7.24 -11.90 5.25
CA ILE A 147 6.15 -11.73 6.20
C ILE A 147 6.28 -12.66 7.41
N GLN A 148 5.68 -12.25 8.51
CA GLN A 148 5.48 -13.06 9.71
C GLN A 148 4.00 -13.03 10.12
N GLY A 149 3.55 -14.07 10.78
CA GLY A 149 2.18 -14.17 11.30
C GLY A 149 2.16 -14.09 12.81
N PHE A 150 1.29 -13.25 13.37
CA PHE A 150 1.03 -13.18 14.80
C PHE A 150 -0.31 -13.81 15.12
N PHE A 151 -0.32 -14.77 16.05
CA PHE A 151 -1.51 -15.49 16.48
C PHE A 151 -1.68 -15.41 18.00
N VAL A 152 -2.93 -15.20 18.45
CA VAL A 152 -3.29 -15.17 19.86
C VAL A 152 -4.59 -15.93 20.04
N ASP A 153 -4.71 -16.77 21.07
CA ASP A 153 -5.96 -17.43 21.40
C ASP A 153 -6.55 -16.97 22.73
N LYS A 154 -7.82 -17.30 22.97
CA LYS A 154 -8.58 -16.89 24.16
C LYS A 154 -8.00 -17.39 25.48
N THR A 155 -7.02 -18.30 25.47
CA THR A 155 -6.31 -18.72 26.69
C THR A 155 -5.17 -17.76 27.05
N GLY A 156 -4.90 -16.78 26.17
CA GLY A 156 -3.78 -15.85 26.30
C GLY A 156 -2.45 -16.42 25.79
N GLN A 157 -2.44 -17.61 25.15
CA GLN A 157 -1.28 -18.07 24.42
C GLN A 157 -1.12 -17.22 23.14
N ALA A 158 0.13 -16.90 22.83
CA ALA A 158 0.45 -16.19 21.60
C ALA A 158 1.75 -16.72 20.98
N ALA A 159 1.83 -16.62 19.65
CA ALA A 159 3.02 -16.99 18.90
C ALA A 159 3.21 -16.08 17.69
N ILE A 160 4.44 -15.74 17.38
CA ILE A 160 4.85 -15.14 16.11
C ILE A 160 5.51 -16.25 15.29
N ILE A 161 5.08 -16.43 14.05
CA ILE A 161 5.62 -17.42 13.11
C ILE A 161 6.46 -16.68 12.07
N GLU A 162 7.75 -16.93 12.06
CA GLU A 162 8.79 -16.27 11.25
C GLU A 162 9.49 -17.32 10.37
N GLY A 163 8.89 -17.63 9.21
CA GLY A 163 9.38 -18.73 8.38
C GLY A 163 9.27 -20.08 9.08
N ASP A 164 10.41 -20.69 9.42
CA ASP A 164 10.48 -21.97 10.17
C ASP A 164 10.54 -21.77 11.70
N ASP A 165 10.73 -20.54 12.17
CA ASP A 165 10.84 -20.23 13.60
C ASP A 165 9.49 -19.85 14.19
N VAL A 166 9.30 -20.21 15.46
CA VAL A 166 8.09 -19.86 16.25
C VAL A 166 8.52 -19.23 17.56
N VAL A 167 8.19 -17.95 17.72
CA VAL A 167 8.47 -17.16 18.93
C VAL A 167 7.23 -17.13 19.81
N TYR A 168 7.18 -17.94 20.84
CA TYR A 168 6.05 -17.97 21.78
C TYR A 168 6.10 -16.82 22.78
N LYS A 169 4.91 -16.35 23.21
CA LYS A 169 4.78 -15.39 24.28
C LYS A 169 5.46 -15.89 25.56
N SER A 170 6.31 -15.05 26.12
CA SER A 170 6.92 -15.28 27.42
C SER A 170 6.56 -14.10 28.36
N GLY A 171 5.85 -14.39 29.45
CA GLY A 171 5.39 -13.34 30.35
C GLY A 171 3.95 -12.90 30.12
N SER A 172 3.61 -11.67 30.53
CA SER A 172 2.24 -11.15 30.53
C SER A 172 1.79 -10.55 29.19
N TYR A 173 2.73 -10.17 28.33
CA TYR A 173 2.45 -9.55 27.03
C TYR A 173 3.38 -10.09 25.92
N GLN A 174 3.02 -9.81 24.67
CA GLN A 174 3.89 -9.96 23.48
C GLN A 174 3.61 -8.80 22.53
N VAL A 175 4.66 -8.30 21.88
CA VAL A 175 4.59 -7.23 20.87
C VAL A 175 5.20 -7.75 19.58
N VAL A 176 4.64 -7.37 18.45
CA VAL A 176 5.16 -7.66 17.10
C VAL A 176 5.14 -6.37 16.26
N THR A 177 6.20 -6.18 15.47
CA THR A 177 6.27 -5.12 14.46
C THR A 177 6.98 -5.67 13.21
N ASN A 178 7.62 -4.84 12.42
CA ASN A 178 8.19 -5.22 11.12
C ASN A 178 9.65 -5.71 11.16
N PHE A 179 10.09 -6.31 12.25
CA PHE A 179 11.38 -7.01 12.33
C PHE A 179 11.18 -8.44 12.82
N LEU A 180 12.11 -9.32 12.45
CA LEU A 180 12.11 -10.71 12.92
C LEU A 180 12.70 -10.76 14.32
N GLN A 181 11.96 -11.27 15.31
CA GLN A 181 12.45 -11.40 16.69
C GLN A 181 13.49 -12.52 16.82
N SER A 182 13.40 -13.55 15.97
CA SER A 182 14.40 -14.61 15.86
C SER A 182 15.69 -14.14 15.18
N HIS A 183 15.61 -13.11 14.30
CA HIS A 183 16.70 -12.60 13.47
C HIS A 183 16.74 -11.06 13.41
N PRO A 184 16.86 -10.37 14.56
CA PRO A 184 16.82 -8.90 14.60
C PRO A 184 17.98 -8.25 13.83
N GLU A 185 19.06 -8.98 13.57
CA GLU A 185 20.20 -8.54 12.77
C GLU A 185 19.88 -8.34 11.29
N LEU A 186 18.76 -8.87 10.78
CA LEU A 186 18.34 -8.70 9.39
C LEU A 186 17.76 -7.30 9.10
N GLY A 187 17.42 -6.54 10.13
CA GLY A 187 17.03 -5.14 9.98
C GLY A 187 15.71 -4.77 10.65
N ASN A 188 15.32 -3.50 10.49
CA ASN A 188 14.11 -2.87 11.05
C ASN A 188 14.08 -2.81 12.59
N TYR A 189 15.15 -3.21 13.28
CA TYR A 189 15.33 -3.06 14.72
C TYR A 189 16.55 -2.16 14.99
N PRO A 190 16.51 -1.21 15.96
CA PRO A 190 15.40 -0.91 16.89
C PRO A 190 14.21 -0.24 16.20
N CYS A 191 13.00 -0.48 16.72
CA CYS A 191 11.74 0.05 16.21
C CYS A 191 11.04 0.85 17.31
N TRP A 192 10.83 2.15 17.10
CA TRP A 192 10.25 3.04 18.09
C TRP A 192 8.83 2.62 18.53
N ARG A 193 8.02 2.08 17.59
CA ARG A 193 6.67 1.59 17.89
C ARG A 193 6.72 0.37 18.82
N TYR A 194 7.66 -0.54 18.57
CA TYR A 194 7.90 -1.68 19.46
C TYR A 194 8.29 -1.21 20.86
N GLU A 195 9.27 -0.30 20.97
CA GLU A 195 9.77 0.20 22.25
C GLU A 195 8.69 0.95 23.03
N THR A 196 7.91 1.83 22.36
CA THR A 196 6.79 2.56 22.99
C THR A 196 5.70 1.59 23.46
N THR A 197 5.33 0.61 22.63
CA THR A 197 4.32 -0.40 23.02
C THR A 197 4.77 -1.20 24.24
N VAL A 198 6.04 -1.64 24.27
CA VAL A 198 6.61 -2.34 25.43
C VAL A 198 6.58 -1.47 26.67
N GLU A 199 7.04 -0.21 26.60
CA GLU A 199 7.01 0.73 27.73
C GLU A 199 5.59 0.91 28.30
N MET A 200 4.60 1.08 27.43
CA MET A 200 3.20 1.22 27.85
C MET A 200 2.67 -0.06 28.50
N LEU A 201 2.95 -1.24 27.92
CA LEU A 201 2.52 -2.52 28.48
C LEU A 201 3.20 -2.85 29.82
N GLU A 202 4.47 -2.47 30.01
CA GLU A 202 5.17 -2.60 31.29
C GLU A 202 4.59 -1.64 32.36
N GLY A 203 4.11 -0.47 31.94
CA GLY A 203 3.43 0.48 32.84
C GLY A 203 1.97 0.14 33.14
N MET A 204 1.39 -0.83 32.42
CA MET A 204 -0.02 -1.21 32.56
C MET A 204 -0.27 -2.00 33.85
N THR A 205 -1.30 -1.58 34.62
CA THR A 205 -1.71 -2.31 35.82
C THR A 205 -2.68 -3.44 35.53
N GLU A 206 -3.66 -3.17 34.65
CA GLU A 206 -4.68 -4.13 34.22
C GLU A 206 -5.03 -3.86 32.74
N PRO A 207 -5.19 -4.90 31.90
CA PRO A 207 -5.60 -4.72 30.52
C PRO A 207 -7.03 -4.19 30.42
N SER A 208 -7.24 -3.18 29.57
CA SER A 208 -8.56 -2.65 29.22
C SER A 208 -8.61 -2.26 27.74
N VAL A 209 -9.80 -2.29 27.15
CA VAL A 209 -10.01 -1.89 25.74
C VAL A 209 -9.54 -0.45 25.50
N ASP A 210 -9.89 0.47 26.40
CA ASP A 210 -9.49 1.88 26.26
C ASP A 210 -7.96 2.04 26.30
N TYR A 211 -7.29 1.38 27.24
CA TYR A 211 -5.82 1.43 27.31
C TYR A 211 -5.14 0.84 26.05
N PHE A 212 -5.71 -0.22 25.48
CA PHE A 212 -5.21 -0.79 24.23
C PHE A 212 -5.41 0.16 23.05
N ARG A 213 -6.51 0.91 23.03
CA ARG A 213 -6.75 1.97 22.04
C ARG A 213 -5.77 3.13 22.22
N ASP A 214 -5.48 3.53 23.47
CA ASP A 214 -4.44 4.53 23.76
C ASP A 214 -3.06 4.09 23.27
N ILE A 215 -2.73 2.79 23.37
CA ILE A 215 -1.48 2.26 22.77
C ILE A 215 -1.53 2.39 21.24
N CYS A 216 -2.63 1.98 20.60
CA CYS A 216 -2.78 2.12 19.14
C CYS A 216 -2.61 3.58 18.72
N GLU A 217 -3.21 4.54 19.42
CA GLU A 217 -3.05 5.97 19.18
C GLU A 217 -1.60 6.43 19.38
N ALA A 218 -0.92 5.96 20.43
CA ALA A 218 0.46 6.36 20.73
C ALA A 218 1.49 5.86 19.69
N VAL A 219 1.20 4.79 18.98
CA VAL A 219 2.12 4.17 18.01
C VAL A 219 1.62 4.19 16.56
N HIS A 220 0.60 4.98 16.25
CA HIS A 220 0.14 5.13 14.87
C HIS A 220 1.22 5.80 14.01
N MET A 221 1.18 5.52 12.72
CA MET A 221 1.97 6.19 11.71
C MET A 221 1.19 7.39 11.19
N ASP A 222 1.85 8.53 11.05
CA ASP A 222 1.28 9.78 10.54
C ASP A 222 1.96 10.14 9.21
N GLY A 223 1.39 9.67 8.12
CA GLY A 223 1.70 10.06 6.75
C GLY A 223 3.17 10.04 6.33
N ILE A 224 3.80 8.87 6.16
CA ILE A 224 5.14 8.81 5.58
C ILE A 224 5.04 8.78 4.04
N HIS A 225 5.50 9.86 3.40
CA HIS A 225 5.65 9.92 1.96
C HIS A 225 6.82 9.04 1.48
N LEU A 226 6.50 7.98 0.77
CA LEU A 226 7.46 7.18 0.01
C LEU A 226 7.24 7.46 -1.47
N SER A 227 8.23 7.91 -2.17
CA SER A 227 8.31 8.34 -3.57
C SER A 227 7.06 8.21 -4.50
N SER A 228 6.18 7.23 -4.30
CA SER A 228 5.01 6.94 -5.12
C SER A 228 3.73 6.61 -4.34
N PHE A 229 3.79 6.52 -3.01
CA PHE A 229 2.64 6.24 -2.15
C PHE A 229 2.88 6.74 -0.73
N MET A 230 1.80 6.94 0.02
CA MET A 230 1.86 7.24 1.45
C MET A 230 1.58 5.98 2.25
N LEU A 231 2.38 5.77 3.31
CA LEU A 231 2.08 4.83 4.37
C LEU A 231 1.50 5.57 5.55
N ASP A 232 0.43 5.04 6.07
CA ASP A 232 -0.27 5.60 7.21
C ASP A 232 -1.00 4.52 7.98
N THR A 233 -1.35 4.75 9.26
CA THR A 233 -2.26 3.86 9.98
C THR A 233 -3.67 4.08 9.45
N ILE A 234 -4.13 3.18 8.56
CA ILE A 234 -5.43 3.32 7.90
C ILE A 234 -6.59 2.75 8.72
N TYR A 235 -6.34 1.80 9.57
CA TYR A 235 -7.27 1.37 10.61
C TYR A 235 -6.52 0.74 11.79
N SER A 236 -7.15 0.81 12.94
CA SER A 236 -6.69 0.16 14.17
C SER A 236 -7.83 -0.64 14.78
N TYR A 237 -7.52 -1.73 15.43
CA TYR A 237 -8.56 -2.49 16.12
C TYR A 237 -8.05 -3.16 17.40
N VAL A 238 -8.96 -3.27 18.36
CA VAL A 238 -8.75 -4.01 19.58
C VAL A 238 -9.74 -5.16 19.62
N CYS A 239 -9.25 -6.39 19.81
CA CYS A 239 -10.06 -7.58 19.95
C CYS A 239 -10.08 -8.04 21.43
N ASP A 240 -11.28 -8.15 22.01
CA ASP A 240 -11.50 -8.92 23.23
C ASP A 240 -11.84 -10.36 22.84
N LEU A 241 -10.83 -11.23 22.89
CA LEU A 241 -10.97 -12.65 22.50
C LEU A 241 -11.83 -13.42 23.51
N SER A 242 -11.93 -12.94 24.75
CA SER A 242 -12.73 -13.56 25.80
C SER A 242 -14.22 -13.32 25.58
N GLN A 243 -14.59 -12.16 25.01
CA GLN A 243 -15.97 -11.77 24.76
C GLN A 243 -16.40 -11.94 23.29
N GLY A 244 -15.46 -12.16 22.37
CA GLY A 244 -15.74 -12.22 20.93
C GLY A 244 -16.18 -10.85 20.39
N VAL A 245 -15.49 -9.78 20.78
CA VAL A 245 -15.81 -8.41 20.38
C VAL A 245 -14.59 -7.74 19.76
N MET A 246 -14.78 -7.05 18.65
CA MET A 246 -13.78 -6.22 18.00
C MET A 246 -14.22 -4.75 18.07
N TYR A 247 -13.30 -3.87 18.44
CA TYR A 247 -13.45 -2.41 18.47
C TYR A 247 -12.57 -1.85 17.36
N LEU A 248 -13.19 -1.36 16.29
CA LEU A 248 -12.53 -0.89 15.06
C LEU A 248 -12.50 0.64 15.03
N ASN A 249 -11.33 1.23 14.83
CA ASN A 249 -11.11 2.64 14.53
C ASN A 249 -10.65 2.77 13.08
N PHE A 250 -10.96 3.91 12.44
CA PHE A 250 -10.54 4.19 11.08
C PHE A 250 -9.71 5.47 11.03
N PHE A 251 -8.64 5.41 10.24
CA PHE A 251 -7.66 6.45 10.11
C PHE A 251 -7.14 6.88 11.49
N HIS A 252 -6.96 8.15 11.81
CA HIS A 252 -6.46 8.63 13.10
C HIS A 252 -7.58 9.06 14.07
N ASP A 253 -8.83 8.74 13.78
CA ASP A 253 -9.94 9.06 14.70
C ASP A 253 -10.10 8.00 15.80
N TYR A 254 -9.26 8.11 16.83
CA TYR A 254 -9.35 7.25 18.01
C TYR A 254 -10.47 7.66 18.97
N SER A 255 -11.14 8.79 18.74
CA SER A 255 -12.30 9.20 19.52
C SER A 255 -13.56 8.39 19.18
N ARG A 256 -13.60 7.81 17.97
CA ARG A 256 -14.73 7.07 17.39
C ARG A 256 -14.33 5.64 17.07
N PHE A 257 -15.20 4.69 17.42
CA PHE A 257 -15.01 3.28 17.05
C PHE A 257 -16.33 2.60 16.72
N ILE A 258 -16.24 1.50 15.99
CA ILE A 258 -17.35 0.60 15.70
C ILE A 258 -17.14 -0.67 16.53
N GLU A 259 -18.14 -1.05 17.30
CA GLU A 259 -18.14 -2.30 18.05
C GLU A 259 -18.78 -3.41 17.22
N ILE A 260 -18.03 -4.49 16.96
CA ILE A 260 -18.47 -5.66 16.19
C ILE A 260 -18.51 -6.85 17.13
N ARG A 261 -19.72 -7.30 17.47
CA ARG A 261 -19.94 -8.51 18.26
C ARG A 261 -20.13 -9.70 17.35
N LEU A 262 -19.27 -10.71 17.46
CA LEU A 262 -19.27 -11.83 16.53
C LEU A 262 -20.61 -12.58 16.49
N PRO A 263 -21.28 -12.92 17.61
CA PRO A 263 -22.57 -13.57 17.55
C PRO A 263 -23.62 -12.77 16.77
N ASP A 264 -23.67 -11.45 17.00
CA ASP A 264 -24.70 -10.58 16.42
C ASP A 264 -24.46 -10.36 14.91
N ILE A 265 -23.19 -10.16 14.52
CA ILE A 265 -22.86 -9.91 13.10
C ILE A 265 -23.05 -11.15 12.24
N PHE A 266 -22.88 -12.35 12.78
CA PHE A 266 -23.07 -13.61 12.03
C PHE A 266 -24.53 -13.90 11.67
N GLU A 267 -25.49 -13.35 12.44
CA GLU A 267 -26.92 -13.46 12.12
C GLU A 267 -27.27 -12.79 10.78
N GLN A 268 -26.46 -11.84 10.32
CA GLN A 268 -26.65 -11.13 9.06
C GLN A 268 -26.19 -11.95 7.85
N GLY A 269 -25.59 -13.13 8.04
CA GLY A 269 -25.00 -13.93 6.98
C GLY A 269 -23.64 -13.40 6.51
N TYR A 270 -23.18 -13.88 5.35
CA TYR A 270 -21.95 -13.36 4.75
C TYR A 270 -22.12 -11.89 4.36
N GLN A 271 -21.13 -11.06 4.77
CA GLN A 271 -21.07 -9.64 4.44
C GLN A 271 -19.65 -9.29 3.96
N ASN A 272 -19.57 -8.24 3.16
CA ASN A 272 -18.31 -7.63 2.73
C ASN A 272 -18.49 -6.11 2.78
N TYR A 273 -17.80 -5.47 3.70
CA TYR A 273 -17.84 -4.03 3.91
C TYR A 273 -16.54 -3.39 3.45
N ASP A 274 -16.63 -2.24 2.79
CA ASP A 274 -15.52 -1.32 2.70
C ASP A 274 -15.29 -0.69 4.08
N VAL A 275 -14.06 -0.74 4.61
CA VAL A 275 -13.78 -0.27 5.97
C VAL A 275 -14.02 1.22 6.11
N ALA A 276 -13.62 2.02 5.12
CA ALA A 276 -13.83 3.46 5.12
C ALA A 276 -15.33 3.81 5.12
N ALA A 277 -16.12 3.11 4.29
CA ALA A 277 -17.57 3.33 4.20
C ALA A 277 -18.32 3.00 5.49
N LEU A 278 -17.79 2.11 6.37
CA LEU A 278 -18.37 1.86 7.69
C LEU A 278 -18.34 3.10 8.60
N PHE A 279 -17.40 4.01 8.38
CA PHE A 279 -17.21 5.23 9.17
C PHE A 279 -17.83 6.47 8.55
N ALA A 280 -18.20 6.43 7.25
CA ALA A 280 -18.96 7.50 6.62
C ALA A 280 -20.30 7.71 7.33
N ASN A 281 -20.75 8.95 7.45
CA ASN A 281 -22.04 9.29 8.04
C ASN A 281 -22.69 10.47 7.31
N ASP A 282 -24.01 10.66 7.52
CA ASP A 282 -24.82 11.68 6.82
C ASP A 282 -24.41 13.14 7.14
N SER A 283 -23.56 13.37 8.14
CA SER A 283 -23.07 14.73 8.47
C SER A 283 -21.76 15.09 7.77
N MET A 284 -21.12 14.15 7.09
CA MET A 284 -19.92 14.40 6.30
C MET A 284 -20.28 15.08 4.97
N HIS A 285 -19.42 15.97 4.53
CA HIS A 285 -19.58 16.69 3.27
C HIS A 285 -18.73 16.03 2.19
N ASN A 286 -19.24 15.99 0.97
CA ASN A 286 -18.40 15.62 -0.16
C ASN A 286 -17.29 16.66 -0.33
N PRO A 287 -16.11 16.26 -0.81
CA PRO A 287 -15.07 17.23 -1.15
C PRO A 287 -15.58 18.33 -2.07
N ASN A 288 -15.09 19.53 -1.88
CA ASN A 288 -15.37 20.63 -2.77
C ASN A 288 -14.80 20.36 -4.17
N LYS A 289 -15.45 20.88 -5.19
CA LYS A 289 -14.97 20.84 -6.56
C LYS A 289 -13.54 21.39 -6.62
N PRO A 290 -12.53 20.63 -7.15
CA PRO A 290 -11.15 21.11 -7.24
C PRO A 290 -11.03 22.38 -8.09
N GLU A 291 -10.02 23.19 -7.82
CA GLU A 291 -9.68 24.34 -8.64
C GLU A 291 -9.37 23.92 -10.07
N THR A 292 -9.58 24.84 -11.01
CA THR A 292 -9.19 24.61 -12.41
C THR A 292 -7.69 24.33 -12.48
N VAL A 293 -7.34 23.29 -13.22
CA VAL A 293 -5.97 22.85 -13.41
C VAL A 293 -5.06 24.00 -13.88
N THR A 294 -3.84 24.04 -13.37
CA THR A 294 -2.78 24.94 -13.82
C THR A 294 -1.66 24.15 -14.52
N GLY A 295 -1.05 24.75 -15.55
CA GLY A 295 0.01 24.11 -16.32
C GLY A 295 0.19 24.72 -17.71
N SER A 296 0.91 24.02 -18.58
CA SER A 296 1.15 24.47 -19.95
C SER A 296 -0.11 24.35 -20.81
N THR A 297 -0.55 25.42 -21.49
CA THR A 297 -1.70 25.41 -22.40
C THR A 297 -1.36 24.85 -23.79
N SER A 298 -0.09 24.60 -24.08
CA SER A 298 0.36 24.00 -25.34
C SER A 298 1.69 23.29 -25.19
N GLY A 299 1.92 22.27 -26.03
CA GLY A 299 3.14 21.47 -25.97
C GLY A 299 3.46 20.77 -27.27
N ARG A 300 4.29 19.73 -27.18
CA ARG A 300 4.61 18.80 -28.27
C ARG A 300 4.27 17.40 -27.83
N ILE A 301 3.74 16.58 -28.75
CA ILE A 301 3.55 15.16 -28.50
C ILE A 301 4.86 14.49 -28.07
N HIS A 302 4.74 13.43 -27.29
CA HIS A 302 5.85 12.64 -26.72
C HIS A 302 6.76 13.39 -25.72
N ASN A 303 6.35 14.58 -25.26
CA ASN A 303 6.99 15.25 -24.14
C ASN A 303 6.08 15.15 -22.91
N GLU A 304 6.70 15.04 -21.74
CA GLU A 304 5.99 15.04 -20.47
C GLU A 304 5.68 16.47 -20.01
N TYR A 305 4.47 16.66 -19.48
CA TYR A 305 3.99 17.91 -18.91
C TYR A 305 3.37 17.66 -17.55
N VAL A 306 3.63 18.56 -16.62
CA VAL A 306 3.09 18.51 -15.26
C VAL A 306 1.94 19.50 -15.14
N TYR A 307 0.88 19.07 -14.47
CA TYR A 307 -0.33 19.84 -14.18
C TYR A 307 -0.65 19.74 -12.70
N SER A 308 -1.16 20.84 -12.13
CA SER A 308 -1.45 20.94 -10.69
C SER A 308 -2.86 21.45 -10.46
N THR A 309 -3.45 21.07 -9.34
CA THR A 309 -4.74 21.58 -8.83
C THR A 309 -4.71 21.60 -7.32
N ILE A 310 -5.69 22.30 -6.71
CA ILE A 310 -5.95 22.30 -5.28
C ILE A 310 -7.42 21.91 -5.06
N GLY A 311 -7.66 20.98 -4.16
CA GLY A 311 -8.98 20.63 -3.67
C GLY A 311 -9.08 20.93 -2.17
N THR A 312 -10.29 21.10 -1.68
CA THR A 312 -10.58 21.30 -0.26
C THR A 312 -11.74 20.42 0.17
N ASP A 313 -11.77 20.10 1.44
CA ASP A 313 -12.84 19.40 2.10
C ASP A 313 -13.30 20.20 3.32
N ASP A 314 -14.62 20.37 3.51
CA ASP A 314 -15.15 21.18 4.60
C ASP A 314 -15.01 20.50 5.98
N ASP A 315 -14.89 19.18 6.00
CA ASP A 315 -14.61 18.40 7.20
C ASP A 315 -13.10 18.33 7.51
N GLY A 316 -12.27 18.80 6.57
CA GLY A 316 -10.80 18.81 6.68
C GLY A 316 -10.15 17.50 6.26
N ASP A 317 -10.92 16.60 5.65
CA ASP A 317 -10.44 15.28 5.27
C ASP A 317 -9.36 15.32 4.18
N PRO A 318 -8.37 14.42 4.23
CA PRO A 318 -7.40 14.25 3.16
C PRO A 318 -8.04 13.79 1.85
N LEU A 319 -7.48 14.22 0.72
CA LEU A 319 -8.06 14.05 -0.60
C LEU A 319 -7.18 13.25 -1.55
N PHE A 320 -7.80 12.32 -2.28
CA PHE A 320 -7.25 11.74 -3.51
C PHE A 320 -7.71 12.55 -4.71
N TYR A 321 -6.92 12.50 -5.81
CA TYR A 321 -7.23 13.21 -7.06
C TYR A 321 -7.20 12.24 -8.23
N TRP A 322 -8.11 12.49 -9.21
CA TRP A 322 -8.18 11.77 -10.46
C TRP A 322 -8.14 12.75 -11.61
N PHE A 323 -7.09 12.71 -12.42
CA PHE A 323 -6.95 13.54 -13.62
C PHE A 323 -7.46 12.78 -14.84
N ASP A 324 -8.46 13.30 -15.52
CA ASP A 324 -8.83 12.91 -16.88
C ASP A 324 -8.03 13.79 -17.86
N TRP A 325 -7.23 13.19 -18.72
CA TRP A 325 -6.35 13.91 -19.64
C TRP A 325 -7.02 14.35 -20.93
N GLY A 326 -8.28 13.98 -21.15
CA GLY A 326 -9.09 14.34 -22.33
C GLY A 326 -8.72 13.58 -23.59
N ASP A 327 -7.78 12.63 -23.53
CA ASP A 327 -7.38 11.76 -24.63
C ASP A 327 -7.89 10.32 -24.48
N GLY A 328 -8.75 10.08 -23.50
CA GLY A 328 -9.28 8.76 -23.15
C GLY A 328 -8.42 8.00 -22.16
N THR A 329 -7.40 8.64 -21.61
CA THR A 329 -6.57 8.12 -20.52
C THR A 329 -6.74 8.96 -19.26
N ASP A 330 -6.36 8.43 -18.11
CA ASP A 330 -6.45 9.07 -16.81
C ASP A 330 -5.23 8.74 -15.93
N SER A 331 -5.14 9.39 -14.77
CA SER A 331 -4.06 9.15 -13.81
C SER A 331 -4.32 7.96 -12.85
N GLY A 332 -5.55 7.43 -12.80
CA GLY A 332 -6.03 6.72 -11.62
C GLY A 332 -6.11 7.65 -10.40
N TRP A 333 -6.49 7.10 -9.23
CA TRP A 333 -6.45 7.84 -7.97
C TRP A 333 -5.02 8.02 -7.48
N ILE A 334 -4.62 9.26 -7.23
CA ILE A 334 -3.31 9.64 -6.68
C ILE A 334 -3.49 10.40 -5.36
N GLY A 335 -2.57 10.25 -4.44
CA GLY A 335 -2.64 10.90 -3.12
C GLY A 335 -2.49 9.86 -2.01
N TYR A 336 -2.94 10.18 -0.82
CA TYR A 336 -3.77 11.37 -0.52
C TYR A 336 -2.91 12.61 -0.24
N TYR A 337 -3.57 13.78 -0.21
CA TYR A 337 -2.99 15.07 0.14
C TYR A 337 -3.87 15.72 1.22
N PRO A 338 -3.31 16.43 2.21
CA PRO A 338 -4.10 17.24 3.13
C PRO A 338 -5.06 18.18 2.38
N SER A 339 -6.24 18.42 2.96
CA SER A 339 -7.20 19.40 2.41
C SER A 339 -6.53 20.75 2.22
N GLY A 340 -6.61 21.32 1.00
CA GLY A 340 -6.01 22.60 0.62
C GLY A 340 -4.56 22.53 0.14
N GLU A 341 -3.94 21.36 0.10
CA GLU A 341 -2.61 21.21 -0.49
C GLU A 341 -2.65 20.94 -2.00
N GLU A 342 -1.59 21.39 -2.70
CA GLU A 342 -1.46 21.22 -4.15
C GLU A 342 -1.12 19.77 -4.51
N CYS A 343 -1.93 19.20 -5.42
CA CYS A 343 -1.67 17.93 -6.07
C CYS A 343 -1.15 18.16 -7.49
N SER A 344 -0.13 17.40 -7.89
CA SER A 344 0.45 17.45 -9.24
C SER A 344 0.51 16.07 -9.87
N ALA A 345 0.22 16.02 -11.18
CA ALA A 345 0.37 14.82 -11.99
C ALA A 345 1.00 15.15 -13.34
N SER A 346 1.66 14.17 -13.96
CA SER A 346 2.26 14.32 -15.28
C SER A 346 1.58 13.47 -16.33
N HIS A 347 1.61 13.96 -17.60
CA HIS A 347 1.06 13.24 -18.72
C HIS A 347 1.87 13.46 -20.02
N VAL A 348 1.79 12.48 -20.92
CA VAL A 348 2.44 12.47 -22.24
C VAL A 348 1.41 12.20 -23.32
N TRP A 349 1.00 13.22 -24.07
CA TRP A 349 0.14 13.02 -25.23
C TRP A 349 0.91 12.42 -26.40
N THR A 350 0.34 11.41 -27.05
CA THR A 350 0.92 10.72 -28.21
C THR A 350 0.31 11.18 -29.52
N GLU A 351 -0.81 11.89 -29.49
CA GLU A 351 -1.54 12.40 -30.65
C GLU A 351 -1.62 13.93 -30.63
N GLU A 352 -1.71 14.50 -31.85
CA GLU A 352 -1.97 15.94 -32.03
C GLU A 352 -3.45 16.24 -31.79
N GLY A 353 -3.75 17.35 -31.11
CA GLY A 353 -5.13 17.70 -30.82
C GLY A 353 -5.26 18.84 -29.81
N THR A 354 -6.49 19.10 -29.42
CA THR A 354 -6.83 19.90 -28.24
C THR A 354 -7.56 18.99 -27.27
N PHE A 355 -7.04 18.92 -26.07
CA PHE A 355 -7.51 18.07 -24.99
C PHE A 355 -8.04 18.94 -23.85
N GLU A 356 -9.06 18.49 -23.16
CA GLU A 356 -9.61 19.16 -21.99
C GLU A 356 -9.30 18.33 -20.74
N ILE A 357 -8.38 18.85 -19.90
CA ILE A 357 -8.04 18.21 -18.63
C ILE A 357 -9.10 18.59 -17.61
N GLN A 358 -9.63 17.62 -16.89
CA GLN A 358 -10.48 17.81 -15.73
C GLN A 358 -9.99 16.98 -14.56
N VAL A 359 -10.28 17.44 -13.34
CA VAL A 359 -9.87 16.73 -12.11
C VAL A 359 -11.08 16.64 -11.20
N LYS A 360 -11.23 15.49 -10.54
CA LYS A 360 -12.11 15.31 -9.38
C LYS A 360 -11.29 14.84 -8.18
N SER A 361 -11.81 15.10 -6.99
CA SER A 361 -11.25 14.61 -5.74
C SER A 361 -12.16 13.58 -5.09
N LYS A 362 -11.59 12.82 -4.16
CA LYS A 362 -12.30 11.88 -3.31
C LYS A 362 -11.69 11.94 -1.91
N ASP A 363 -12.51 11.98 -0.88
CA ASP A 363 -12.07 11.93 0.51
C ASP A 363 -11.63 10.50 0.94
N ILE A 364 -11.18 10.37 2.17
CA ILE A 364 -10.78 9.08 2.75
C ILE A 364 -11.96 8.13 3.00
N TYR A 365 -13.20 8.62 3.00
CA TYR A 365 -14.44 7.83 3.16
C TYR A 365 -15.04 7.39 1.84
N GLY A 366 -14.44 7.82 0.72
CA GLY A 366 -14.85 7.43 -0.63
C GLY A 366 -15.88 8.36 -1.28
N GLN A 367 -16.22 9.50 -0.65
CA GLN A 367 -17.14 10.48 -1.23
C GLN A 367 -16.40 11.29 -2.30
N GLU A 368 -17.03 11.49 -3.47
CA GLU A 368 -16.42 12.16 -4.61
C GLU A 368 -16.96 13.58 -4.81
N SER A 369 -16.08 14.48 -5.25
CA SER A 369 -16.45 15.82 -5.68
C SER A 369 -17.04 15.85 -7.08
N GLU A 370 -17.61 16.99 -7.48
CA GLU A 370 -17.82 17.34 -8.88
C GLU A 370 -16.47 17.51 -9.61
N TRP A 371 -16.49 17.34 -10.95
CA TRP A 371 -15.33 17.63 -11.80
C TRP A 371 -14.96 19.12 -11.81
N SER A 372 -13.67 19.44 -11.83
CA SER A 372 -13.16 20.81 -12.06
C SER A 372 -13.66 21.41 -13.37
N ASP A 373 -13.54 22.73 -13.53
CA ASP A 373 -13.72 23.33 -14.85
C ASP A 373 -12.64 22.82 -15.80
N PRO A 374 -12.98 22.58 -17.09
CA PRO A 374 -12.04 22.03 -18.05
C PRO A 374 -10.89 23.01 -18.36
N PHE A 375 -9.67 22.48 -18.44
CA PHE A 375 -8.46 23.20 -18.83
C PHE A 375 -7.98 22.74 -20.19
N ALA A 376 -8.04 23.61 -21.20
CA ALA A 376 -7.68 23.26 -22.57
C ALA A 376 -6.17 23.26 -22.81
N VAL A 377 -5.66 22.15 -23.35
CA VAL A 377 -4.25 21.99 -23.75
C VAL A 377 -4.17 21.62 -25.23
N THR A 378 -3.35 22.31 -26.00
CA THR A 378 -3.20 22.07 -27.42
C THR A 378 -1.84 21.45 -27.76
N MET A 379 -1.85 20.27 -28.40
CA MET A 379 -0.69 19.64 -29.02
C MET A 379 -0.72 19.91 -30.55
N PRO A 380 -0.10 21.03 -31.01
CA PRO A 380 -0.18 21.44 -32.40
C PRO A 380 0.57 20.47 -33.30
N LYS A 381 0.09 20.37 -34.55
CA LYS A 381 0.81 19.66 -35.60
C LYS A 381 2.26 20.14 -35.67
N ASN A 382 3.19 19.21 -35.61
CA ASN A 382 4.57 19.52 -35.92
C ASN A 382 4.57 20.14 -37.31
N LYS A 383 4.85 21.45 -37.44
CA LYS A 383 5.22 21.99 -38.73
C LYS A 383 6.43 21.19 -39.17
N VAL A 384 6.25 20.26 -40.09
CA VAL A 384 7.36 19.72 -40.85
C VAL A 384 7.97 20.96 -41.52
N ILE A 385 8.99 21.53 -40.90
CA ILE A 385 9.87 22.44 -41.59
C ILE A 385 10.51 21.54 -42.65
N HIS A 386 9.88 21.50 -43.84
CA HIS A 386 10.62 21.11 -45.00
C HIS A 386 11.77 22.12 -45.08
N THR A 387 12.87 21.83 -44.46
CA THR A 387 14.15 22.34 -44.85
C THR A 387 14.30 21.83 -46.30
N TYR A 388 13.66 22.55 -47.23
CA TYR A 388 14.14 22.49 -48.58
C TYR A 388 15.62 22.75 -48.43
N SER A 389 16.39 21.71 -48.60
CA SER A 389 17.83 21.84 -48.60
C SER A 389 18.14 22.93 -49.62
N LEU A 390 18.47 24.15 -49.16
CA LEU A 390 18.92 25.23 -50.03
C LEU A 390 20.18 24.80 -50.79
N ILE A 391 20.81 23.73 -50.32
CA ILE A 391 22.01 23.12 -50.91
C ILE A 391 21.79 22.71 -52.39
N PRO A 392 20.74 21.96 -52.79
CA PRO A 392 20.52 21.67 -54.22
C PRO A 392 20.28 22.92 -55.04
N GLN A 393 19.47 23.89 -54.57
CA GLN A 393 19.21 25.13 -55.30
C GLN A 393 20.45 26.02 -55.42
N ILE A 394 21.29 26.05 -54.37
CA ILE A 394 22.58 26.78 -54.45
C ILE A 394 23.54 26.07 -55.41
N LEU A 395 23.58 24.75 -55.41
CA LEU A 395 24.42 23.94 -56.28
C LEU A 395 23.99 24.03 -57.77
N GLU A 396 22.66 24.10 -58.02
CA GLU A 396 22.12 24.34 -59.37
C GLU A 396 22.44 25.74 -59.91
N ASN A 397 22.36 26.75 -59.07
CA ASN A 397 22.61 28.14 -59.43
C ASN A 397 24.11 28.50 -59.52
N TYR A 398 24.97 27.72 -58.85
CA TYR A 398 26.42 27.95 -58.83
C TYR A 398 27.21 26.67 -59.16
N PRO A 399 27.16 26.20 -60.41
CA PRO A 399 27.78 24.92 -60.79
C PRO A 399 29.30 24.85 -60.57
N ARG A 400 29.98 26.01 -60.57
CA ARG A 400 31.41 26.07 -60.25
C ARG A 400 31.74 25.83 -58.80
N LEU A 401 30.82 26.17 -57.92
CA LEU A 401 30.94 25.88 -56.49
C LEU A 401 30.78 24.37 -56.17
N PHE A 402 29.90 23.71 -56.94
CA PHE A 402 29.72 22.25 -56.89
C PHE A 402 30.99 21.50 -57.27
N LEU A 403 31.61 21.90 -58.42
CA LEU A 403 32.86 21.31 -58.85
C LEU A 403 34.03 21.54 -57.88
N MET A 404 34.11 22.73 -57.24
CA MET A 404 35.11 22.99 -56.19
C MET A 404 34.89 22.12 -54.93
N LEU A 405 33.67 21.92 -54.53
CA LEU A 405 33.35 21.06 -53.39
C LEU A 405 33.64 19.59 -53.67
N GLN A 406 33.37 19.08 -54.87
CA GLN A 406 33.74 17.74 -55.28
C GLN A 406 35.30 17.55 -55.32
N GLN A 407 36.04 18.52 -55.79
CA GLN A 407 37.51 18.48 -55.71
C GLN A 407 38.07 18.49 -54.30
N LEU A 408 37.47 19.31 -53.41
CA LEU A 408 37.85 19.38 -51.99
C LEU A 408 37.52 18.11 -51.20
N MET A 409 36.44 17.41 -51.56
CA MET A 409 36.01 16.19 -50.90
C MET A 409 36.62 14.92 -51.52
N GLY A 410 37.44 15.04 -52.54
CA GLY A 410 38.07 13.90 -53.18
C GLY A 410 37.12 12.94 -53.92
N LEU A 411 35.92 13.43 -54.27
CA LEU A 411 34.91 12.67 -55.02
C LEU A 411 35.13 12.95 -56.52
N GLN A 412 35.66 11.95 -57.25
CA GLN A 412 35.71 11.93 -58.71
C GLN A 412 34.41 11.42 -59.28
#